data_6275ffed2dbcecbd889f3397b312cb8c
#
_entry.id   6275ffed2dbcecbd889f3397b312cb8c
#
_cell.length_a   1.000
_cell.length_b   1.000
_cell.length_c   1.000
_cell.angle_alpha   90.00
_cell.angle_beta   90.00
_cell.angle_gamma   90.00
#
_symmetry.space_group_name_H-M   'P 1'
#
loop_
_entity.id
_entity.type
_entity.pdbx_description
1 polymer ?
#
loop_
_entity_poly.entity_id
_entity_poly.type
_entity_poly.pdbx_seq_one_letter_code
_entity_poly.pdbx_strand_id
1 'polypeptide(L)'
;MSLAAQAAADKQWSDFLLRWPLESLSELTLEQYTQAGDSNTFTYWLEVATEELGSIWGGSAFKFGIYSRKDKSPKAGDQHTRYSTDYAWVSKYGDSAESAFARVKSIILDIAQASRRGDLAAIDAADLGTVTKWKLAFLYQDREKPTVLPVYLEDSLRLASGMAKPATPGQMHAALMAERADSPLMDYGRQVWKQASNLAAQRWSGQRLKELLDASEYVTPVKPATVKMAGFQTHDGRQLALEPGRKPALFLEPGDWMAEAKSFLPAWETYAAERTRHSGLEANAPRLWLGAPTILVSLPSEEAFQGLLGLYLDDMPTDRQAT
;
A
#
# COMPACT_ATOMS: atom_id res chain seq x y z
N MET A 1 0.14 21.75 13.59
CA MET A 1 -0.10 20.81 14.73
C MET A 1 -0.41 21.60 16.00
N SER A 2 -1.21 21.03 16.94
CA SER A 2 -1.30 21.62 18.27
C SER A 2 0.02 21.43 19.03
N LEU A 3 0.38 22.36 19.93
CA LEU A 3 1.56 22.24 20.78
C LEU A 3 1.57 20.91 21.57
N ALA A 4 0.39 20.43 21.99
CA ALA A 4 0.24 19.16 22.68
C ALA A 4 0.63 17.95 21.82
N ALA A 5 0.25 17.94 20.53
CA ALA A 5 0.62 16.84 19.63
C ALA A 5 2.11 16.85 19.26
N GLN A 6 2.74 18.03 19.17
CA GLN A 6 4.19 18.15 19.02
C GLN A 6 4.91 17.58 20.24
N ALA A 7 4.49 17.98 21.44
CA ALA A 7 5.08 17.48 22.68
C ALA A 7 4.92 15.94 22.82
N ALA A 8 3.80 15.39 22.39
CA ALA A 8 3.57 13.94 22.40
C ALA A 8 4.54 13.21 21.45
N ALA A 9 4.72 13.72 20.23
CA ALA A 9 5.68 13.16 19.28
C ALA A 9 7.12 13.24 19.80
N ASP A 10 7.53 14.39 20.32
CA ASP A 10 8.87 14.60 20.92
C ASP A 10 9.11 13.67 22.12
N LYS A 11 8.08 13.44 22.94
CA LYS A 11 8.12 12.50 24.06
C LYS A 11 8.30 11.07 23.57
N GLN A 12 7.47 10.61 22.59
CA GLN A 12 7.61 9.26 22.05
C GLN A 12 8.99 9.00 21.44
N TRP A 13 9.55 10.00 20.75
CA TRP A 13 10.90 9.89 20.18
C TRP A 13 11.96 9.77 21.28
N SER A 14 11.87 10.61 22.30
CA SER A 14 12.81 10.58 23.43
C SER A 14 12.69 9.28 24.24
N ASP A 15 11.47 8.80 24.49
CA ASP A 15 11.21 7.53 25.18
C ASP A 15 11.77 6.35 24.40
N PHE A 16 11.64 6.36 23.05
CA PHE A 16 12.23 5.33 22.20
C PHE A 16 13.76 5.30 22.33
N LEU A 17 14.42 6.45 22.19
CA LEU A 17 15.89 6.53 22.28
C LEU A 17 16.42 6.22 23.69
N LEU A 18 15.66 6.55 24.74
CA LEU A 18 15.99 6.17 26.11
C LEU A 18 15.88 4.66 26.32
N ARG A 19 14.88 4.01 25.75
CA ARG A 19 14.65 2.57 25.86
C ARG A 19 15.62 1.77 25.02
N TRP A 20 15.94 2.26 23.84
CA TRP A 20 16.76 1.60 22.82
C TRP A 20 17.90 2.52 22.34
N PRO A 21 18.83 2.90 23.23
CA PRO A 21 19.94 3.75 22.83
C PRO A 21 20.85 3.04 21.81
N LEU A 22 21.42 3.82 20.88
CA LEU A 22 22.25 3.29 19.80
C LEU A 22 23.38 2.38 20.32
N GLU A 23 23.99 2.78 21.42
CA GLU A 23 25.11 2.11 22.06
C GLU A 23 24.76 0.71 22.56
N SER A 24 23.51 0.48 22.93
CA SER A 24 23.04 -0.81 23.46
C SER A 24 22.46 -1.75 22.40
N LEU A 25 22.31 -1.31 21.14
CA LEU A 25 21.75 -2.15 20.07
C LEU A 25 22.62 -3.38 19.77
N SER A 26 23.93 -3.32 20.02
CA SER A 26 24.82 -4.48 19.89
C SER A 26 24.47 -5.61 20.85
N GLU A 27 23.94 -5.28 22.04
CA GLU A 27 23.55 -6.21 23.09
C GLU A 27 22.10 -6.70 22.96
N LEU A 28 21.35 -6.21 21.94
CA LEU A 28 19.95 -6.60 21.73
C LEU A 28 19.84 -8.12 21.55
N THR A 29 18.99 -8.77 22.35
CA THR A 29 18.69 -10.21 22.22
C THR A 29 17.51 -10.45 21.28
N LEU A 30 17.32 -11.68 20.81
CA LEU A 30 16.19 -12.03 19.95
C LEU A 30 14.84 -11.83 20.67
N GLU A 31 14.76 -12.17 21.93
CA GLU A 31 13.57 -11.99 22.76
C GLU A 31 13.24 -10.50 22.96
N GLN A 32 14.25 -9.67 23.22
CA GLN A 32 14.08 -8.21 23.30
C GLN A 32 13.69 -7.62 21.94
N TYR A 33 14.18 -8.20 20.85
CA TYR A 33 13.81 -7.75 19.52
C TYR A 33 12.36 -8.04 19.21
N THR A 34 11.90 -9.26 19.43
CA THR A 34 10.54 -9.70 19.09
C THR A 34 10.06 -10.83 19.99
N GLN A 35 8.95 -10.62 20.66
CA GLN A 35 8.23 -11.63 21.44
C GLN A 35 6.73 -11.42 21.30
N ALA A 36 6.03 -12.47 20.89
CA ALA A 36 4.58 -12.39 20.63
C ALA A 36 3.81 -12.04 21.92
N GLY A 37 3.06 -10.93 21.86
CA GLY A 37 2.25 -10.47 22.99
C GLY A 37 3.01 -9.59 24.01
N ASP A 38 4.30 -9.35 23.83
CA ASP A 38 5.08 -8.47 24.70
C ASP A 38 5.20 -7.07 24.09
N SER A 39 4.66 -6.07 24.79
CA SER A 39 4.74 -4.65 24.43
C SER A 39 6.09 -3.98 24.74
N ASN A 40 7.02 -4.70 25.37
CA ASN A 40 8.36 -4.19 25.69
C ASN A 40 9.41 -4.52 24.63
N THR A 41 9.03 -5.17 23.52
CA THR A 41 9.98 -5.52 22.48
C THR A 41 10.32 -4.37 21.54
N PHE A 42 11.50 -4.45 20.92
CA PHE A 42 11.98 -3.45 19.96
C PHE A 42 11.01 -3.28 18.78
N THR A 43 10.51 -4.38 18.20
CA THR A 43 9.56 -4.33 17.08
C THR A 43 8.21 -3.73 17.47
N TYR A 44 7.71 -3.97 18.70
CA TYR A 44 6.50 -3.32 19.21
C TYR A 44 6.70 -1.80 19.34
N TRP A 45 7.82 -1.38 19.90
CA TRP A 45 8.15 0.04 20.02
C TRP A 45 8.28 0.71 18.67
N LEU A 46 8.92 0.04 17.71
CA LEU A 46 9.09 0.56 16.36
C LEU A 46 7.75 0.72 15.62
N GLU A 47 6.81 -0.19 15.80
CA GLU A 47 5.52 -0.20 15.08
C GLU A 47 4.41 0.55 15.81
N VAL A 48 4.27 0.31 17.13
CA VAL A 48 3.10 0.75 17.91
C VAL A 48 3.42 1.94 18.83
N ALA A 49 4.44 1.81 19.67
CA ALA A 49 4.74 2.84 20.67
C ALA A 49 5.21 4.18 20.07
N THR A 50 5.68 4.17 18.83
CA THR A 50 6.10 5.36 18.08
C THR A 50 5.18 5.70 16.91
N GLU A 51 3.91 5.35 16.97
CA GLU A 51 2.95 5.54 15.88
C GLU A 51 2.80 7.03 15.49
N GLU A 52 2.79 7.94 16.44
CA GLU A 52 2.73 9.39 16.19
C GLU A 52 3.92 9.94 15.38
N LEU A 53 5.01 9.20 15.34
CA LEU A 53 6.21 9.50 14.53
C LEU A 53 6.14 8.91 13.12
N GLY A 54 4.94 8.66 12.60
CA GLY A 54 4.67 8.01 11.34
C GLY A 54 4.44 6.51 11.52
N SER A 55 3.27 6.06 11.08
CA SER A 55 2.86 4.66 11.22
C SER A 55 3.55 3.76 10.19
N ILE A 56 3.97 2.59 10.63
CA ILE A 56 4.35 1.45 9.79
C ILE A 56 3.43 0.25 10.06
N TRP A 57 2.30 0.50 10.70
CA TRP A 57 1.34 -0.53 11.07
C TRP A 57 0.76 -1.23 9.85
N GLY A 58 0.47 -2.52 10.00
CA GLY A 58 -0.12 -3.35 8.95
C GLY A 58 0.91 -4.07 8.08
N GLY A 59 0.41 -4.82 7.11
CA GLY A 59 1.23 -5.67 6.26
C GLY A 59 1.81 -6.89 6.98
N SER A 60 2.81 -7.51 6.39
CA SER A 60 3.43 -8.71 6.93
C SER A 60 4.49 -8.39 7.99
N ALA A 61 4.52 -9.17 9.09
CA ALA A 61 5.57 -9.11 10.11
C ALA A 61 6.98 -9.45 9.57
N PHE A 62 7.08 -10.06 8.39
CA PHE A 62 8.37 -10.26 7.69
C PHE A 62 9.08 -8.93 7.32
N LYS A 63 8.39 -7.79 7.39
CA LYS A 63 9.04 -6.48 7.26
C LYS A 63 10.14 -6.22 8.30
N PHE A 64 10.08 -6.90 9.43
CA PHE A 64 11.10 -6.88 10.49
C PHE A 64 12.24 -7.89 10.28
N GLY A 65 12.19 -8.68 9.21
CA GLY A 65 13.18 -9.70 8.89
C GLY A 65 12.98 -11.02 9.64
N ILE A 66 12.71 -10.96 10.94
CA ILE A 66 12.37 -12.08 11.84
C ILE A 66 11.30 -11.61 12.84
N TYR A 67 10.39 -12.50 13.21
CA TYR A 67 9.38 -12.23 14.23
C TYR A 67 9.02 -13.49 15.03
N SER A 68 8.55 -13.30 16.27
CA SER A 68 8.02 -14.36 17.14
C SER A 68 6.60 -14.73 16.72
N ARG A 69 6.33 -16.02 16.61
CA ARG A 69 5.03 -16.58 16.21
C ARG A 69 4.09 -16.70 17.39
N LYS A 70 2.83 -16.26 17.21
CA LYS A 70 1.74 -16.53 18.17
C LYS A 70 1.26 -17.97 18.05
N ASP A 71 1.04 -18.43 16.82
CA ASP A 71 0.66 -19.82 16.53
C ASP A 71 1.94 -20.67 16.40
N LYS A 72 2.07 -21.65 17.30
CA LYS A 72 3.21 -22.58 17.38
C LYS A 72 3.01 -23.84 16.55
N SER A 73 1.90 -23.96 15.83
CA SER A 73 1.64 -25.12 14.97
C SER A 73 2.74 -25.30 13.91
N PRO A 74 3.07 -26.53 13.50
CA PRO A 74 4.04 -26.79 12.46
C PRO A 74 3.66 -26.04 11.17
N LYS A 75 4.64 -25.35 10.59
CA LYS A 75 4.47 -24.64 9.31
C LYS A 75 5.69 -24.86 8.44
N ALA A 76 5.47 -25.32 7.21
CA ALA A 76 6.52 -25.44 6.22
C ALA A 76 6.96 -24.06 5.71
N GLY A 77 8.25 -23.89 5.53
CA GLY A 77 8.82 -22.75 4.82
C GLY A 77 8.68 -22.91 3.30
N ASP A 78 9.03 -21.85 2.61
CA ASP A 78 9.18 -21.81 1.16
C ASP A 78 10.58 -21.27 0.78
N GLN A 79 10.77 -20.91 -0.48
CA GLN A 79 12.05 -20.34 -0.93
C GLN A 79 12.39 -19.00 -0.28
N HIS A 80 11.39 -18.26 0.25
CA HIS A 80 11.55 -16.92 0.82
C HIS A 80 11.42 -16.88 2.34
N THR A 81 10.77 -17.87 2.95
CA THR A 81 10.42 -17.88 4.37
C THR A 81 10.82 -19.17 5.05
N ARG A 82 11.26 -19.07 6.31
CA ARG A 82 11.56 -20.20 7.19
C ARG A 82 10.80 -20.06 8.50
N TYR A 83 10.53 -21.19 9.12
CA TYR A 83 9.76 -21.29 10.36
C TYR A 83 10.44 -22.26 11.33
N SER A 84 10.54 -21.86 12.58
CA SER A 84 10.68 -22.75 13.73
C SER A 84 9.38 -22.78 14.53
N THR A 85 9.39 -23.47 15.67
CA THR A 85 8.25 -23.44 16.59
C THR A 85 7.94 -22.00 17.03
N ASP A 86 8.97 -21.22 17.39
CA ASP A 86 8.83 -19.93 18.05
C ASP A 86 8.99 -18.73 17.13
N TYR A 87 9.69 -18.88 16.02
CA TYR A 87 10.06 -17.78 15.14
C TYR A 87 9.75 -18.07 13.66
N ALA A 88 9.56 -16.98 12.90
CA ALA A 88 9.54 -17.03 11.45
C ALA A 88 10.41 -15.90 10.90
N TRP A 89 11.18 -16.17 9.83
CA TRP A 89 12.11 -15.21 9.26
C TRP A 89 12.22 -15.32 7.75
N VAL A 90 12.76 -14.28 7.13
CA VAL A 90 13.07 -14.28 5.70
C VAL A 90 14.30 -15.11 5.47
N SER A 91 14.24 -16.13 4.59
CA SER A 91 15.26 -17.17 4.40
C SER A 91 16.67 -16.62 4.08
N LYS A 92 16.75 -15.47 3.41
CA LYS A 92 18.02 -14.81 3.04
C LYS A 92 18.86 -14.34 4.23
N TYR A 93 18.26 -14.21 5.42
CA TYR A 93 18.99 -13.74 6.60
C TYR A 93 19.72 -14.86 7.36
N GLY A 94 19.34 -16.12 7.15
CA GLY A 94 20.03 -17.24 7.80
C GLY A 94 19.22 -18.53 7.80
N ASP A 95 19.89 -19.61 8.21
CA ASP A 95 19.31 -20.95 8.26
C ASP A 95 18.67 -21.29 9.60
N SER A 96 18.94 -20.51 10.66
CA SER A 96 18.30 -20.60 11.97
C SER A 96 17.76 -19.22 12.41
N ALA A 97 16.89 -19.20 13.41
CA ALA A 97 16.36 -17.97 13.99
C ALA A 97 17.49 -17.08 14.56
N GLU A 98 18.48 -17.70 15.21
CA GLU A 98 19.64 -17.03 15.80
C GLU A 98 20.52 -16.38 14.73
N SER A 99 20.84 -17.12 13.66
CA SER A 99 21.65 -16.60 12.55
C SER A 99 20.92 -15.50 11.80
N ALA A 100 19.61 -15.66 11.56
CA ALA A 100 18.77 -14.66 10.93
C ALA A 100 18.69 -13.38 11.77
N PHE A 101 18.51 -13.52 13.10
CA PHE A 101 18.50 -12.38 14.01
C PHE A 101 19.86 -11.68 14.07
N ALA A 102 20.95 -12.42 14.14
CA ALA A 102 22.31 -11.84 14.13
C ALA A 102 22.53 -10.98 12.88
N ARG A 103 22.07 -11.45 11.70
CA ARG A 103 22.14 -10.68 10.46
C ARG A 103 21.24 -9.45 10.49
N VAL A 104 19.98 -9.59 10.92
CA VAL A 104 19.03 -8.47 11.04
C VAL A 104 19.56 -7.41 12.02
N LYS A 105 20.09 -7.83 13.19
CA LYS A 105 20.70 -6.95 14.17
C LYS A 105 21.87 -6.13 13.59
N SER A 106 22.77 -6.78 12.84
CA SER A 106 23.85 -6.08 12.14
C SER A 106 23.32 -5.01 11.19
N ILE A 107 22.29 -5.33 10.39
CA ILE A 107 21.68 -4.37 9.46
C ILE A 107 21.02 -3.19 10.21
N ILE A 108 20.36 -3.43 11.34
CA ILE A 108 19.78 -2.38 12.19
C ILE A 108 20.85 -1.45 12.72
N LEU A 109 21.98 -1.98 13.19
CA LEU A 109 23.14 -1.20 13.65
C LEU A 109 23.69 -0.33 12.52
N ASP A 110 23.89 -0.91 11.33
CA ASP A 110 24.39 -0.18 10.17
C ASP A 110 23.45 0.98 9.77
N ILE A 111 22.12 0.73 9.74
CA ILE A 111 21.10 1.75 9.48
C ILE A 111 21.16 2.87 10.52
N ALA A 112 21.18 2.53 11.81
CA ALA A 112 21.17 3.50 12.89
C ALA A 112 22.44 4.38 12.88
N GLN A 113 23.61 3.79 12.62
CA GLN A 113 24.86 4.53 12.47
C GLN A 113 24.90 5.40 11.21
N ALA A 114 24.44 4.88 10.07
CA ALA A 114 24.32 5.65 8.81
C ALA A 114 23.38 6.84 8.99
N SER A 115 22.24 6.62 9.65
CA SER A 115 21.26 7.68 9.94
C SER A 115 21.83 8.78 10.83
N ARG A 116 22.60 8.42 11.86
CA ARG A 116 23.28 9.38 12.74
C ARG A 116 24.24 10.30 11.97
N ARG A 117 24.84 9.79 10.90
CA ARG A 117 25.75 10.55 10.02
C ARG A 117 25.05 11.22 8.84
N GLY A 118 23.73 11.00 8.66
CA GLY A 118 22.97 11.51 7.52
C GLY A 118 23.32 10.81 6.19
N ASP A 119 23.85 9.57 6.24
CA ASP A 119 24.25 8.81 5.06
C ASP A 119 23.05 8.06 4.46
N LEU A 120 22.24 8.80 3.68
CA LEU A 120 21.04 8.26 3.03
C LEU A 120 21.34 7.16 2.02
N ALA A 121 22.52 7.19 1.37
CA ALA A 121 22.91 6.17 0.41
C ALA A 121 23.19 4.81 1.10
N ALA A 122 23.85 4.82 2.25
CA ALA A 122 24.05 3.61 3.05
C ALA A 122 22.70 3.05 3.56
N ILE A 123 21.76 3.92 3.94
CA ILE A 123 20.41 3.50 4.33
C ILE A 123 19.68 2.87 3.13
N ASP A 124 19.74 3.46 1.94
CA ASP A 124 19.15 2.89 0.72
C ASP A 124 19.68 1.48 0.44
N ALA A 125 20.99 1.29 0.58
CA ALA A 125 21.66 0.01 0.32
C ALA A 125 21.37 -1.07 1.39
N ALA A 126 20.89 -0.69 2.58
CA ALA A 126 20.61 -1.63 3.65
C ALA A 126 19.49 -2.61 3.26
N ASP A 127 19.74 -3.91 3.44
CA ASP A 127 18.84 -4.97 3.05
C ASP A 127 17.82 -5.29 4.16
N LEU A 128 16.86 -4.41 4.37
CA LEU A 128 15.74 -4.58 5.30
C LEU A 128 14.45 -4.05 4.65
N GLY A 129 13.29 -4.49 5.13
CA GLY A 129 12.00 -4.02 4.64
C GLY A 129 11.93 -2.49 4.61
N THR A 130 11.54 -1.91 3.47
CA THR A 130 11.64 -0.46 3.20
C THR A 130 11.04 0.40 4.32
N VAL A 131 9.82 0.11 4.76
CA VAL A 131 9.16 0.91 5.80
C VAL A 131 9.87 0.81 7.15
N THR A 132 10.39 -0.38 7.50
CA THR A 132 11.14 -0.61 8.74
C THR A 132 12.48 0.12 8.72
N LYS A 133 13.20 0.01 7.60
CA LYS A 133 14.49 0.67 7.38
C LYS A 133 14.38 2.19 7.54
N TRP A 134 13.42 2.83 6.89
CA TRP A 134 13.27 4.27 6.94
C TRP A 134 12.67 4.76 8.28
N LYS A 135 11.85 3.96 8.95
CA LYS A 135 11.42 4.25 10.33
C LYS A 135 12.59 4.22 11.30
N LEU A 136 13.47 3.21 11.19
CA LEU A 136 14.71 3.14 11.98
C LEU A 136 15.60 4.35 11.72
N ALA A 137 15.80 4.68 10.44
CA ALA A 137 16.59 5.84 10.05
C ALA A 137 16.04 7.15 10.64
N PHE A 138 14.72 7.33 10.60
CA PHE A 138 14.08 8.48 11.22
C PHE A 138 14.33 8.53 12.75
N LEU A 139 14.20 7.42 13.44
CA LEU A 139 14.34 7.38 14.90
C LEU A 139 15.77 7.62 15.40
N TYR A 140 16.78 7.15 14.66
CA TYR A 140 18.20 7.27 15.03
C TYR A 140 18.94 8.45 14.40
N GLN A 141 18.28 9.27 13.56
CA GLN A 141 18.93 10.42 12.96
C GLN A 141 19.32 11.50 13.99
N ASP A 142 20.21 12.39 13.59
CA ASP A 142 20.50 13.60 14.35
C ASP A 142 19.27 14.52 14.36
N ARG A 143 18.72 14.76 15.55
CA ARG A 143 17.51 15.59 15.71
C ARG A 143 17.75 17.07 15.45
N GLU A 144 19.00 17.53 15.58
CA GLU A 144 19.38 18.92 15.27
C GLU A 144 19.58 19.12 13.76
N LYS A 145 20.00 18.06 13.05
CA LYS A 145 20.24 18.05 11.62
C LYS A 145 19.50 16.92 10.90
N PRO A 146 18.16 16.89 10.99
CA PRO A 146 17.39 15.78 10.44
C PRO A 146 17.51 15.69 8.91
N THR A 147 17.61 14.47 8.40
CA THR A 147 17.72 14.16 6.95
C THR A 147 16.57 13.29 6.46
N VAL A 148 15.80 12.69 7.37
CA VAL A 148 14.71 11.77 7.06
C VAL A 148 13.39 12.31 7.58
N LEU A 149 12.37 12.34 6.74
CA LEU A 149 10.98 12.68 7.09
C LEU A 149 10.23 11.48 7.69
N PRO A 150 9.20 11.69 8.54
CA PRO A 150 8.35 10.63 9.06
C PRO A 150 7.34 10.12 8.01
N VAL A 151 7.83 9.82 6.80
CA VAL A 151 7.10 9.24 5.67
C VAL A 151 7.93 8.08 5.13
N TYR A 152 7.45 6.85 5.26
CA TYR A 152 8.26 5.65 5.05
C TYR A 152 7.83 4.79 3.85
N LEU A 153 6.68 5.09 3.27
CA LEU A 153 6.21 4.42 2.04
C LEU A 153 6.86 5.07 0.82
N GLU A 154 7.57 4.27 0.03
CA GLU A 154 8.25 4.72 -1.19
C GLU A 154 7.29 5.41 -2.16
N ASP A 155 6.09 4.85 -2.37
CA ASP A 155 5.10 5.46 -3.25
C ASP A 155 4.66 6.86 -2.78
N SER A 156 4.53 7.07 -1.48
CA SER A 156 4.19 8.38 -0.91
C SER A 156 5.32 9.38 -1.09
N LEU A 157 6.57 8.97 -0.85
CA LEU A 157 7.74 9.80 -1.12
C LEU A 157 7.84 10.18 -2.60
N ARG A 158 7.62 9.22 -3.48
CA ARG A 158 7.65 9.41 -4.94
C ARG A 158 6.58 10.39 -5.41
N LEU A 159 5.35 10.24 -4.94
CA LEU A 159 4.26 11.15 -5.26
C LEU A 159 4.54 12.58 -4.78
N ALA A 160 5.00 12.73 -3.55
CA ALA A 160 5.24 14.04 -2.96
C ALA A 160 6.45 14.74 -3.59
N SER A 161 7.55 14.02 -3.86
CA SER A 161 8.76 14.58 -4.46
C SER A 161 8.66 14.82 -5.98
N GLY A 162 7.66 14.21 -6.64
CA GLY A 162 7.56 14.22 -8.10
C GLY A 162 8.67 13.45 -8.83
N MET A 163 9.56 12.78 -8.12
CA MET A 163 10.71 12.09 -8.70
C MET A 163 10.30 10.75 -9.33
N ALA A 164 10.66 10.55 -10.60
CA ALA A 164 10.45 9.30 -11.31
C ALA A 164 11.52 8.23 -10.94
N LYS A 165 11.27 6.97 -11.28
CA LYS A 165 12.31 5.93 -11.24
C LYS A 165 13.46 6.32 -12.20
N PRO A 166 14.72 6.05 -11.84
CA PRO A 166 15.20 5.17 -10.77
C PRO A 166 15.49 5.85 -9.42
N ALA A 167 14.95 7.04 -9.13
CA ALA A 167 15.20 7.73 -7.86
C ALA A 167 14.90 6.83 -6.64
N THR A 168 15.84 6.83 -5.68
CA THR A 168 15.78 6.06 -4.46
C THR A 168 15.03 6.80 -3.34
N PRO A 169 14.52 6.12 -2.30
CA PRO A 169 13.92 6.77 -1.14
C PRO A 169 14.84 7.79 -0.47
N GLY A 170 16.15 7.51 -0.38
CA GLY A 170 17.13 8.46 0.16
C GLY A 170 17.19 9.76 -0.65
N GLN A 171 17.20 9.67 -1.97
CA GLN A 171 17.17 10.84 -2.86
C GLN A 171 15.86 11.62 -2.69
N MET A 172 14.72 10.92 -2.55
CA MET A 172 13.42 11.58 -2.33
C MET A 172 13.37 12.27 -0.96
N HIS A 173 13.90 11.65 0.10
CA HIS A 173 14.04 12.31 1.40
C HIS A 173 14.91 13.54 1.30
N ALA A 174 16.08 13.48 0.64
CA ALA A 174 16.96 14.62 0.47
C ALA A 174 16.26 15.78 -0.26
N ALA A 175 15.56 15.49 -1.36
CA ALA A 175 14.83 16.52 -2.12
C ALA A 175 13.75 17.19 -1.27
N LEU A 176 12.89 16.40 -0.62
CA LEU A 176 11.81 16.90 0.25
C LEU A 176 12.38 17.68 1.46
N MET A 177 13.48 17.21 2.05
CA MET A 177 14.12 17.92 3.17
C MET A 177 14.71 19.27 2.74
N ALA A 178 15.20 19.41 1.51
CA ALA A 178 15.66 20.68 0.97
C ALA A 178 14.50 21.70 0.81
N GLU A 179 13.28 21.23 0.56
CA GLU A 179 12.07 22.07 0.46
C GLU A 179 11.48 22.46 1.81
N ARG A 180 11.87 21.81 2.89
CA ARG A 180 11.28 21.99 4.23
C ARG A 180 11.42 23.40 4.79
N ALA A 181 12.47 24.13 4.40
CA ALA A 181 12.83 25.43 4.98
C ALA A 181 12.81 25.40 6.54
N ASP A 182 12.16 26.37 7.17
CA ASP A 182 12.05 26.46 8.65
C ASP A 182 10.85 25.72 9.23
N SER A 183 10.12 24.94 8.42
CA SER A 183 8.96 24.19 8.92
C SER A 183 9.37 23.12 9.96
N PRO A 184 8.66 22.99 11.09
CA PRO A 184 8.91 21.91 12.05
C PRO A 184 8.82 20.53 11.37
N LEU A 185 9.76 19.63 11.68
CA LEU A 185 9.94 18.35 10.98
C LEU A 185 8.65 17.52 10.91
N MET A 186 7.96 17.39 12.04
CA MET A 186 6.73 16.59 12.12
C MET A 186 5.57 17.23 11.36
N ASP A 187 5.46 18.55 11.37
CA ASP A 187 4.43 19.27 10.60
C ASP A 187 4.66 19.15 9.11
N TYR A 188 5.89 19.31 8.69
CA TYR A 188 6.26 19.15 7.29
C TYR A 188 6.04 17.70 6.82
N GLY A 189 6.41 16.71 7.61
CA GLY A 189 6.13 15.31 7.30
C GLY A 189 4.65 15.02 7.10
N ARG A 190 3.77 15.61 7.93
CA ARG A 190 2.31 15.50 7.73
C ARG A 190 1.81 16.20 6.47
N GLN A 191 2.38 17.35 6.12
CA GLN A 191 2.06 18.04 4.87
C GLN A 191 2.44 17.17 3.67
N VAL A 192 3.65 16.61 3.65
CA VAL A 192 4.13 15.68 2.63
C VAL A 192 3.22 14.46 2.53
N TRP A 193 2.86 13.85 3.66
CA TRP A 193 1.92 12.73 3.67
C TRP A 193 0.55 13.09 3.09
N LYS A 194 -0.01 14.23 3.49
CA LYS A 194 -1.30 14.71 2.99
C LYS A 194 -1.26 15.00 1.49
N GLN A 195 -0.19 15.63 1.01
CA GLN A 195 0.03 15.87 -0.42
C GLN A 195 0.08 14.55 -1.19
N ALA A 196 0.90 13.58 -0.72
CA ALA A 196 0.99 12.27 -1.34
C ALA A 196 -0.36 11.53 -1.37
N SER A 197 -1.13 11.61 -0.29
CA SER A 197 -2.47 11.00 -0.19
C SER A 197 -3.46 11.62 -1.18
N ASN A 198 -3.45 12.95 -1.33
CA ASN A 198 -4.28 13.64 -2.30
C ASN A 198 -3.91 13.27 -3.74
N LEU A 199 -2.61 13.21 -4.05
CA LEU A 199 -2.13 12.78 -5.37
C LEU A 199 -2.45 11.31 -5.66
N ALA A 200 -2.35 10.44 -4.65
CA ALA A 200 -2.74 9.04 -4.77
C ALA A 200 -4.23 8.88 -5.06
N ALA A 201 -5.08 9.67 -4.39
CA ALA A 201 -6.54 9.67 -4.63
C ALA A 201 -6.91 10.15 -6.04
N GLN A 202 -6.10 11.02 -6.63
CA GLN A 202 -6.30 11.49 -8.02
C GLN A 202 -5.77 10.51 -9.08
N ARG A 203 -5.01 9.49 -8.68
CA ARG A 203 -4.48 8.50 -9.62
C ARG A 203 -5.61 7.67 -10.22
N TRP A 204 -5.56 7.51 -11.56
CA TRP A 204 -6.44 6.60 -12.26
C TRP A 204 -6.21 5.17 -11.74
N SER A 205 -7.24 4.61 -11.11
CA SER A 205 -7.18 3.33 -10.38
C SER A 205 -8.58 2.71 -10.33
N GLY A 206 -8.67 1.42 -10.01
CA GLY A 206 -9.98 0.78 -9.81
C GLY A 206 -10.78 1.44 -8.67
N GLN A 207 -10.12 1.94 -7.65
CA GLN A 207 -10.79 2.70 -6.57
C GLN A 207 -11.35 4.03 -7.08
N ARG A 208 -10.57 4.78 -7.88
CA ARG A 208 -11.04 6.03 -8.50
C ARG A 208 -12.19 5.78 -9.47
N LEU A 209 -12.12 4.71 -10.26
CA LEU A 209 -13.20 4.28 -11.13
C LEU A 209 -14.50 3.99 -10.35
N LYS A 210 -14.36 3.30 -9.19
CA LYS A 210 -15.50 3.03 -8.30
C LYS A 210 -16.11 4.32 -7.78
N GLU A 211 -15.30 5.27 -7.32
CA GLU A 211 -15.79 6.58 -6.81
C GLU A 211 -16.56 7.35 -7.86
N LEU A 212 -16.12 7.31 -9.12
CA LEU A 212 -16.83 7.94 -10.23
C LEU A 212 -18.19 7.27 -10.51
N LEU A 213 -18.25 5.94 -10.42
CA LEU A 213 -19.50 5.21 -10.58
C LEU A 213 -20.46 5.44 -9.38
N ASP A 214 -19.94 5.49 -8.15
CA ASP A 214 -20.74 5.80 -6.96
C ASP A 214 -21.35 7.23 -7.03
N ALA A 215 -20.64 8.17 -7.65
CA ALA A 215 -21.09 9.55 -7.83
C ALA A 215 -21.95 9.74 -9.10
N SER A 216 -22.06 8.74 -9.95
CA SER A 216 -22.82 8.82 -11.22
C SER A 216 -24.32 8.73 -10.97
N GLU A 217 -25.09 9.60 -11.59
CA GLU A 217 -26.56 9.53 -11.61
C GLU A 217 -27.11 8.48 -12.60
N TYR A 218 -26.28 7.94 -13.47
CA TYR A 218 -26.69 7.00 -14.53
C TYR A 218 -26.68 5.54 -14.11
N VAL A 219 -26.06 5.23 -12.99
CA VAL A 219 -25.98 3.87 -12.48
C VAL A 219 -26.26 3.82 -10.97
N THR A 220 -26.79 2.70 -10.50
CA THR A 220 -27.04 2.47 -9.07
C THR A 220 -26.30 1.23 -8.60
N PRO A 221 -25.74 1.21 -7.39
CA PRO A 221 -25.14 0.00 -6.83
C PRO A 221 -26.17 -1.14 -6.75
N VAL A 222 -25.82 -2.34 -7.23
CA VAL A 222 -26.67 -3.54 -7.12
C VAL A 222 -26.82 -3.94 -5.64
N LYS A 223 -25.73 -3.77 -4.87
CA LYS A 223 -25.71 -3.92 -3.42
C LYS A 223 -24.49 -3.18 -2.83
N PRO A 224 -24.36 -3.06 -1.50
CA PRO A 224 -23.18 -2.49 -0.89
C PRO A 224 -21.91 -3.18 -1.42
N ALA A 225 -20.98 -2.37 -1.94
CA ALA A 225 -19.75 -2.88 -2.53
C ALA A 225 -18.89 -3.61 -1.50
N THR A 226 -18.17 -4.64 -1.94
CA THR A 226 -17.12 -5.30 -1.16
C THR A 226 -15.74 -4.74 -1.58
N VAL A 227 -14.72 -5.00 -0.77
CA VAL A 227 -13.33 -4.65 -1.12
C VAL A 227 -12.88 -5.33 -2.42
N LYS A 228 -13.48 -6.49 -2.76
CA LYS A 228 -13.09 -7.31 -3.90
C LYS A 228 -13.91 -7.06 -5.17
N MET A 229 -15.17 -6.64 -5.03
CA MET A 229 -16.07 -6.47 -6.18
C MET A 229 -17.13 -5.41 -5.88
N ALA A 230 -17.34 -4.49 -6.82
CA ALA A 230 -18.44 -3.54 -6.86
C ALA A 230 -19.26 -3.77 -8.13
N GLY A 231 -20.58 -3.92 -7.99
CA GLY A 231 -21.51 -4.08 -9.09
C GLY A 231 -22.49 -2.95 -9.14
N PHE A 232 -22.83 -2.49 -10.34
CA PHE A 232 -23.76 -1.40 -10.61
C PHE A 232 -24.76 -1.83 -11.69
N GLN A 233 -25.87 -1.13 -11.72
CA GLN A 233 -26.92 -1.36 -12.70
C GLN A 233 -27.35 -0.02 -13.32
N THR A 234 -27.52 0.00 -14.64
CA THR A 234 -28.06 1.12 -15.40
C THR A 234 -29.58 1.18 -15.26
N HIS A 235 -30.21 2.29 -15.65
CA HIS A 235 -31.67 2.43 -15.59
C HIS A 235 -32.45 1.43 -16.45
N ASP A 236 -31.84 0.93 -17.53
CA ASP A 236 -32.42 -0.11 -18.40
C ASP A 236 -32.17 -1.53 -17.91
N GLY A 237 -31.48 -1.70 -16.77
CA GLY A 237 -31.26 -2.97 -16.09
C GLY A 237 -30.01 -3.72 -16.53
N ARG A 238 -29.16 -3.17 -17.43
CA ARG A 238 -27.84 -3.74 -17.73
C ARG A 238 -26.91 -3.59 -16.55
N GLN A 239 -25.93 -4.47 -16.41
CA GLN A 239 -25.01 -4.46 -15.30
C GLN A 239 -23.59 -4.18 -15.74
N LEU A 240 -22.84 -3.54 -14.84
CA LEU A 240 -21.41 -3.36 -14.94
C LEU A 240 -20.77 -3.63 -13.57
N ALA A 241 -19.53 -4.10 -13.56
CA ALA A 241 -18.84 -4.40 -12.33
C ALA A 241 -17.33 -4.19 -12.45
N LEU A 242 -16.66 -3.95 -11.32
CA LEU A 242 -15.22 -3.79 -11.25
C LEU A 242 -14.62 -4.36 -9.96
N GLU A 243 -13.31 -4.60 -10.00
CA GLU A 243 -12.48 -4.92 -8.83
C GLU A 243 -11.77 -3.65 -8.33
N PRO A 244 -12.22 -2.99 -7.24
CA PRO A 244 -11.67 -1.70 -6.80
C PRO A 244 -10.16 -1.75 -6.51
N GLY A 245 -9.67 -2.87 -5.99
CA GLY A 245 -8.25 -3.08 -5.65
C GLY A 245 -7.33 -3.43 -6.83
N ARG A 246 -7.86 -3.43 -8.06
CA ARG A 246 -7.11 -3.81 -9.28
C ARG A 246 -6.88 -2.60 -10.20
N LYS A 247 -6.24 -2.87 -11.33
CA LYS A 247 -6.16 -1.89 -12.44
C LYS A 247 -7.57 -1.55 -12.90
N PRO A 248 -7.81 -0.30 -13.35
CA PRO A 248 -9.14 0.11 -13.82
C PRO A 248 -9.60 -0.76 -14.99
N ALA A 249 -10.65 -1.52 -14.76
CA ALA A 249 -11.29 -2.36 -15.76
C ALA A 249 -12.76 -2.58 -15.37
N LEU A 250 -13.62 -2.74 -16.37
CA LEU A 250 -15.05 -3.00 -16.20
C LEU A 250 -15.44 -4.33 -16.85
N PHE A 251 -16.18 -5.11 -16.09
CA PHE A 251 -17.02 -6.18 -16.66
C PHE A 251 -18.32 -5.55 -17.15
N LEU A 252 -18.70 -5.84 -18.39
CA LEU A 252 -19.84 -5.26 -19.09
C LEU A 252 -20.60 -6.34 -19.87
N GLU A 253 -21.88 -6.11 -20.10
CA GLU A 253 -22.64 -6.87 -21.10
C GLU A 253 -22.18 -6.47 -22.50
N PRO A 254 -21.99 -7.41 -23.46
CA PRO A 254 -21.70 -7.06 -24.84
C PRO A 254 -22.87 -6.33 -25.49
N GLY A 255 -22.55 -5.44 -26.46
CA GLY A 255 -23.55 -4.64 -27.17
C GLY A 255 -22.96 -3.94 -28.39
N ASP A 256 -23.76 -3.12 -29.06
CA ASP A 256 -23.36 -2.38 -30.26
C ASP A 256 -22.30 -1.32 -29.95
N TRP A 257 -22.23 -0.84 -28.70
CA TRP A 257 -21.17 0.03 -28.18
C TRP A 257 -19.75 -0.45 -28.48
N MET A 258 -19.56 -1.77 -28.62
CA MET A 258 -18.24 -2.37 -28.89
C MET A 258 -17.65 -1.91 -30.23
N ALA A 259 -18.47 -1.62 -31.21
CA ALA A 259 -18.01 -1.19 -32.54
C ALA A 259 -17.28 0.17 -32.47
N GLU A 260 -17.86 1.12 -31.76
CA GLU A 260 -17.31 2.47 -31.58
C GLU A 260 -16.16 2.50 -30.57
N ALA A 261 -16.27 1.75 -29.49
CA ALA A 261 -15.26 1.65 -28.46
C ALA A 261 -13.88 1.16 -28.95
N LYS A 262 -13.84 0.39 -30.05
CA LYS A 262 -12.59 -0.05 -30.70
C LYS A 262 -11.67 1.09 -31.11
N SER A 263 -12.20 2.27 -31.35
CA SER A 263 -11.42 3.42 -31.80
C SER A 263 -10.49 4.01 -30.72
N PHE A 264 -10.81 3.83 -29.46
CA PHE A 264 -10.07 4.44 -28.33
C PHE A 264 -9.71 3.47 -27.19
N LEU A 265 -10.21 2.23 -27.22
CA LEU A 265 -9.85 1.21 -26.23
C LEU A 265 -8.84 0.23 -26.82
N PRO A 266 -7.76 -0.09 -26.08
CA PRO A 266 -6.64 -0.88 -26.64
C PRO A 266 -7.02 -2.33 -26.89
N ALA A 267 -7.78 -2.95 -26.01
CA ALA A 267 -8.25 -4.33 -26.10
C ALA A 267 -9.22 -4.66 -24.95
N TRP A 268 -9.97 -5.73 -25.11
CA TRP A 268 -10.77 -6.35 -24.06
C TRP A 268 -10.73 -7.86 -24.14
N GLU A 269 -11.06 -8.50 -23.01
CA GLU A 269 -11.20 -9.95 -22.93
C GLU A 269 -12.67 -10.33 -23.02
N THR A 270 -12.98 -11.32 -23.86
CA THR A 270 -14.34 -11.85 -24.02
C THR A 270 -14.48 -13.15 -23.24
N TYR A 271 -15.51 -13.24 -22.43
CA TYR A 271 -15.91 -14.45 -21.71
C TYR A 271 -17.17 -15.02 -22.37
N ALA A 272 -17.08 -16.22 -22.91
CA ALA A 272 -18.26 -16.98 -23.34
C ALA A 272 -19.15 -17.29 -22.12
N ALA A 273 -20.42 -17.62 -22.38
CA ALA A 273 -21.41 -17.82 -21.32
C ALA A 273 -20.99 -18.84 -20.24
N GLU A 274 -20.31 -19.91 -20.65
CA GLU A 274 -19.89 -21.02 -19.78
C GLU A 274 -18.50 -20.81 -19.16
N ARG A 275 -17.75 -19.81 -19.65
CA ARG A 275 -16.37 -19.59 -19.19
C ARG A 275 -16.36 -19.04 -17.76
N THR A 276 -15.64 -19.72 -16.88
CA THR A 276 -15.42 -19.27 -15.49
C THR A 276 -14.77 -17.89 -15.46
N ARG A 277 -15.27 -17.04 -14.59
CA ARG A 277 -14.81 -15.67 -14.37
C ARG A 277 -14.79 -15.36 -12.87
N HIS A 278 -14.56 -14.10 -12.47
CA HIS A 278 -14.44 -13.73 -11.06
C HIS A 278 -15.72 -14.07 -10.27
N SER A 279 -15.62 -14.94 -9.25
CA SER A 279 -16.77 -15.43 -8.48
C SER A 279 -17.57 -14.31 -7.76
N GLY A 280 -16.93 -13.17 -7.49
CA GLY A 280 -17.61 -12.01 -6.92
C GLY A 280 -18.73 -11.44 -7.79
N LEU A 281 -18.74 -11.72 -9.10
CA LEU A 281 -19.82 -11.29 -10.00
C LEU A 281 -21.16 -11.94 -9.65
N GLU A 282 -21.16 -13.21 -9.22
CA GLU A 282 -22.39 -13.93 -8.85
C GLU A 282 -23.27 -13.12 -7.91
N ALA A 283 -22.66 -12.50 -6.90
CA ALA A 283 -23.37 -11.77 -5.87
C ALA A 283 -23.49 -10.25 -6.14
N ASN A 284 -22.59 -9.66 -6.94
CA ASN A 284 -22.54 -8.19 -7.13
C ASN A 284 -23.05 -7.74 -8.50
N ALA A 285 -23.03 -8.62 -9.50
CA ALA A 285 -23.50 -8.35 -10.86
C ALA A 285 -23.92 -9.68 -11.51
N PRO A 286 -25.02 -10.32 -11.07
CA PRO A 286 -25.40 -11.67 -11.48
C PRO A 286 -25.60 -11.83 -12.98
N ARG A 287 -26.02 -10.80 -13.71
CA ARG A 287 -26.14 -10.82 -15.18
C ARG A 287 -24.79 -10.98 -15.88
N LEU A 288 -23.69 -10.60 -15.24
CA LEU A 288 -22.32 -10.74 -15.73
C LEU A 288 -21.66 -12.04 -15.29
N TRP A 289 -22.34 -12.87 -14.51
CA TRP A 289 -21.87 -14.18 -14.07
C TRP A 289 -22.04 -15.23 -15.17
N LEU A 290 -22.22 -16.47 -14.85
CA LEU A 290 -22.41 -17.56 -15.81
C LEU A 290 -23.77 -17.45 -16.55
N GLY A 291 -23.86 -18.02 -17.76
CA GLY A 291 -25.08 -18.07 -18.56
C GLY A 291 -25.26 -16.96 -19.59
N ALA A 292 -24.42 -15.92 -19.55
CA ALA A 292 -24.39 -14.85 -20.55
C ALA A 292 -22.94 -14.49 -20.92
N PRO A 293 -22.66 -14.08 -22.16
CA PRO A 293 -21.35 -13.56 -22.51
C PRO A 293 -21.06 -12.26 -21.76
N THR A 294 -19.79 -12.01 -21.44
CA THR A 294 -19.34 -10.83 -20.70
C THR A 294 -18.02 -10.33 -21.28
N ILE A 295 -17.84 -9.03 -21.27
CA ILE A 295 -16.61 -8.36 -21.74
C ILE A 295 -15.90 -7.75 -20.53
N LEU A 296 -14.59 -7.96 -20.42
CA LEU A 296 -13.72 -7.24 -19.46
C LEU A 296 -12.89 -6.23 -20.24
N VAL A 297 -13.16 -4.97 -20.02
CA VAL A 297 -12.53 -3.82 -20.70
C VAL A 297 -11.53 -3.17 -19.79
N SER A 298 -10.25 -3.11 -20.18
CA SER A 298 -9.22 -2.33 -19.50
C SER A 298 -9.35 -0.85 -19.88
N LEU A 299 -9.33 0.02 -18.88
CA LEU A 299 -9.51 1.45 -19.03
C LEU A 299 -8.20 2.19 -18.78
N PRO A 300 -7.56 2.77 -19.80
CA PRO A 300 -6.26 3.43 -19.65
C PRO A 300 -6.33 4.79 -18.95
N SER A 301 -7.47 5.48 -19.02
CA SER A 301 -7.65 6.82 -18.44
C SER A 301 -9.11 7.08 -18.03
N GLU A 302 -9.35 8.19 -17.33
CA GLU A 302 -10.69 8.66 -16.98
C GLU A 302 -11.49 9.06 -18.22
N GLU A 303 -10.85 9.67 -19.24
CA GLU A 303 -11.50 10.01 -20.51
C GLU A 303 -11.99 8.74 -21.24
N ALA A 304 -11.17 7.69 -21.27
CA ALA A 304 -11.56 6.41 -21.85
C ALA A 304 -12.75 5.78 -21.11
N PHE A 305 -12.82 5.93 -19.79
CA PHE A 305 -13.97 5.51 -18.98
C PHE A 305 -15.22 6.33 -19.33
N GLN A 306 -15.13 7.65 -19.37
CA GLN A 306 -16.28 8.51 -19.69
C GLN A 306 -16.81 8.22 -21.10
N GLY A 307 -15.92 8.07 -22.08
CA GLY A 307 -16.29 7.67 -23.43
C GLY A 307 -16.99 6.31 -23.50
N LEU A 308 -16.44 5.31 -22.79
CA LEU A 308 -17.06 3.98 -22.73
C LEU A 308 -18.42 4.02 -22.02
N LEU A 309 -18.53 4.73 -20.88
CA LEU A 309 -19.77 4.81 -20.14
C LEU A 309 -20.87 5.47 -20.98
N GLY A 310 -20.55 6.57 -21.69
CA GLY A 310 -21.47 7.20 -22.63
C GLY A 310 -22.02 6.22 -23.67
N LEU A 311 -21.11 5.54 -24.39
CA LEU A 311 -21.51 4.53 -25.38
C LEU A 311 -22.33 3.39 -24.78
N TYR A 312 -21.95 2.92 -23.57
CA TYR A 312 -22.66 1.85 -22.89
C TYR A 312 -24.06 2.27 -22.46
N LEU A 313 -24.27 3.53 -22.12
CA LEU A 313 -25.58 4.08 -21.74
C LEU A 313 -26.46 4.37 -22.96
N ASP A 314 -25.87 4.81 -24.08
CA ASP A 314 -26.58 5.13 -25.33
C ASP A 314 -26.96 3.89 -26.13
N ASP A 315 -26.34 2.73 -25.85
CA ASP A 315 -26.60 1.45 -26.51
C ASP A 315 -27.96 0.88 -26.06
N MET A 316 -29.03 1.50 -26.49
CA MET A 316 -30.40 1.04 -26.23
C MET A 316 -30.73 -0.20 -27.05
N PRO A 317 -31.21 -1.29 -26.45
CA PRO A 317 -31.66 -2.44 -27.22
C PRO A 317 -32.78 -1.98 -28.16
N THR A 318 -32.56 -2.19 -29.46
CA THR A 318 -33.44 -1.80 -30.56
C THR A 318 -34.82 -2.50 -30.55
N ASP A 319 -35.11 -3.32 -29.55
CA ASP A 319 -36.31 -4.19 -29.50
C ASP A 319 -37.53 -3.52 -28.79
N ARG A 320 -37.59 -2.19 -28.59
CA ARG A 320 -38.79 -1.50 -28.06
C ARG A 320 -39.46 -0.57 -29.05
N GLN A 321 -39.29 -0.78 -30.35
CA GLN A 321 -40.12 -0.09 -31.38
C GLN A 321 -41.09 -1.08 -32.08
N ALA A 322 -41.75 -1.93 -31.32
CA ALA A 322 -42.88 -2.71 -31.90
C ALA A 322 -43.84 -3.12 -30.77
N THR A 323 -44.69 -2.21 -30.33
CA THR A 323 -46.12 -2.46 -29.97
C THR A 323 -46.85 -1.13 -29.82
#